data_679866b51d4334c3ca2ad12608adf8ae
#
_entry.id   679866b51d4334c3ca2ad12608adf8ae
#
_cell.length_a   1.000
_cell.length_b   1.000
_cell.length_c   1.000
_cell.angle_alpha   90.00
_cell.angle_beta   90.00
_cell.angle_gamma   90.00
#
_symmetry.space_group_name_H-M   'P 1'
#
loop_
_entity.id
_entity.type
_entity.pdbx_description
1 polymer ?
#
loop_
_entity_poly.entity_id
_entity_poly.type
_entity_poly.pdbx_seq_one_letter_code
_entity_poly.pdbx_strand_id
1 'polypeptide(L)'
;MKFRLDLAGVPVDVTTQYDEYYPYFSPYLEKNTGTSPLIPPCPANDRDIPAVEISPRRLQAASRIYPPDSPAYYVEYMELCPAISSAITVFDRIVFHAVSFIWKDRAWLITAPSGTGKSTHYCLWKLLCPDEIQIINGDKPIVYIENDEVFVTTSPWTGKENMSQHLTAKLGGIIVLEQSDSNEITRLTVHESAGKVFSQFLFDCNTEQEAKTACCIAEKMLKTPVWLLKNRGDIESAKLCRKTLQIYLDSPDFH
;
A
#
# COMPACT_ATOMS: atom_id res chain seq x y z
N MET A 1 16.86 10.01 16.16
CA MET A 1 17.02 8.58 16.49
C MET A 1 17.57 7.83 15.27
N LYS A 2 18.24 6.68 15.48
CA LYS A 2 18.69 5.81 14.36
C LYS A 2 18.25 4.38 14.61
N PHE A 3 17.68 3.74 13.60
CA PHE A 3 17.20 2.36 13.68
C PHE A 3 17.14 1.74 12.28
N ARG A 4 17.06 0.42 12.21
CA ARG A 4 16.91 -0.34 10.97
C ARG A 4 15.55 -1.00 10.91
N LEU A 5 14.84 -0.80 9.81
CA LEU A 5 13.58 -1.44 9.48
C LEU A 5 13.82 -2.61 8.51
N ASP A 6 12.98 -3.62 8.59
CA ASP A 6 12.78 -4.59 7.52
C ASP A 6 11.43 -4.28 6.85
N LEU A 7 11.46 -3.88 5.60
CA LEU A 7 10.27 -3.53 4.83
C LEU A 7 10.15 -4.45 3.60
N ALA A 8 9.26 -5.41 3.69
CA ALA A 8 9.09 -6.43 2.66
C ALA A 8 10.42 -7.16 2.32
N GLY A 9 11.20 -7.53 3.34
CA GLY A 9 12.48 -8.21 3.21
C GLY A 9 13.65 -7.31 2.79
N VAL A 10 13.46 -5.98 2.74
CA VAL A 10 14.52 -5.01 2.46
C VAL A 10 14.90 -4.28 3.76
N PRO A 11 16.15 -4.41 4.24
CA PRO A 11 16.64 -3.61 5.34
C PRO A 11 16.80 -2.16 4.91
N VAL A 12 16.35 -1.22 5.77
CA VAL A 12 16.46 0.23 5.53
C VAL A 12 16.97 0.91 6.79
N ASP A 13 18.08 1.62 6.71
CA ASP A 13 18.59 2.45 7.80
C ASP A 13 17.86 3.80 7.83
N VAL A 14 17.21 4.10 8.93
CA VAL A 14 16.41 5.32 9.08
C VAL A 14 17.02 6.20 10.18
N THR A 15 17.23 7.48 9.84
CA THR A 15 17.62 8.53 10.81
C THR A 15 16.47 9.54 10.93
N THR A 16 16.03 9.82 12.16
CA THR A 16 14.92 10.73 12.45
C THR A 16 15.33 11.82 13.42
N GLN A 17 14.69 12.99 13.31
CA GLN A 17 14.86 14.10 14.25
C GLN A 17 13.97 13.93 15.49
N TYR A 18 12.82 13.28 15.33
CA TYR A 18 11.81 13.05 16.37
C TYR A 18 11.67 11.57 16.69
N ASP A 19 11.18 11.23 17.88
CA ASP A 19 11.00 9.86 18.36
C ASP A 19 9.54 9.50 18.71
N GLU A 20 8.63 10.48 18.66
CA GLU A 20 7.22 10.31 19.06
C GLU A 20 6.48 9.27 18.19
N TYR A 21 6.90 9.06 16.94
CA TYR A 21 6.30 8.05 16.06
C TYR A 21 7.07 6.72 16.03
N TYR A 22 8.12 6.56 16.84
CA TYR A 22 8.84 5.30 16.96
C TYR A 22 7.94 4.08 17.21
N PRO A 23 6.85 4.17 18.00
CA PRO A 23 5.92 3.04 18.17
C PRO A 23 5.33 2.50 16.86
N TYR A 24 5.15 3.33 15.84
CA TYR A 24 4.65 2.89 14.53
C TYR A 24 5.69 2.11 13.74
N PHE A 25 6.97 2.39 13.95
CA PHE A 25 8.10 1.70 13.32
C PHE A 25 8.56 0.46 14.08
N SER A 26 8.34 0.41 15.39
CA SER A 26 8.85 -0.65 16.26
C SER A 26 8.45 -2.08 15.83
N PRO A 27 7.24 -2.33 15.26
CA PRO A 27 6.88 -3.65 14.74
C PRO A 27 7.69 -4.09 13.50
N TYR A 28 8.33 -3.14 12.83
CA TYR A 28 9.10 -3.34 11.59
C TYR A 28 10.62 -3.31 11.82
N LEU A 29 11.08 -3.26 13.06
CA LEU A 29 12.51 -3.37 13.34
C LEU A 29 13.03 -4.75 12.95
N GLU A 30 14.20 -4.81 12.33
CA GLU A 30 14.84 -6.04 11.82
C GLU A 30 14.85 -7.19 12.86
N LYS A 31 14.96 -6.89 14.15
CA LYS A 31 14.95 -7.89 15.24
C LYS A 31 13.54 -8.39 15.62
N ASN A 32 12.49 -7.66 15.24
CA ASN A 32 11.10 -7.95 15.60
C ASN A 32 10.30 -8.55 14.44
N THR A 33 10.80 -8.42 13.22
CA THR A 33 10.28 -9.13 12.07
C THR A 33 10.65 -10.60 12.24
N GLY A 34 9.84 -11.33 12.99
CA GLY A 34 9.78 -12.77 12.81
C GLY A 34 9.52 -12.95 11.32
N THR A 35 10.56 -13.36 10.60
CA THR A 35 10.53 -13.56 9.15
C THR A 35 9.24 -14.28 8.81
N SER A 36 8.29 -13.58 8.21
CA SER A 36 7.15 -14.25 7.59
C SER A 36 7.79 -15.23 6.61
N PRO A 37 7.53 -16.53 6.73
CA PRO A 37 8.12 -17.52 5.81
C PRO A 37 7.74 -17.26 4.35
N LEU A 38 6.88 -16.27 4.11
CA LEU A 38 6.38 -15.85 2.81
C LEU A 38 7.13 -14.65 2.21
N ILE A 39 8.01 -14.00 2.96
CA ILE A 39 8.85 -12.92 2.43
C ILE A 39 10.30 -13.39 2.52
N PRO A 40 10.88 -13.94 1.46
CA PRO A 40 12.29 -14.21 1.45
C PRO A 40 13.07 -12.90 1.58
N PRO A 41 14.19 -12.89 2.32
CA PRO A 41 15.06 -11.73 2.34
C PRO A 41 15.41 -11.38 0.89
N CYS A 42 15.25 -10.12 0.53
CA CYS A 42 15.74 -9.63 -0.76
C CYS A 42 17.21 -10.03 -0.85
N PRO A 43 17.65 -10.72 -1.91
CA PRO A 43 19.04 -11.08 -2.04
C PRO A 43 19.85 -9.78 -1.93
N ALA A 44 20.62 -9.67 -0.87
CA ALA A 44 21.59 -8.59 -0.67
C ALA A 44 22.75 -8.80 -1.68
N ASN A 45 22.41 -8.78 -2.97
CA ASN A 45 23.38 -8.82 -4.05
C ASN A 45 24.06 -7.45 -4.08
N ASP A 46 25.21 -7.29 -3.44
CA ASP A 46 26.17 -6.17 -3.55
C ASP A 46 25.56 -4.74 -3.55
N ARG A 47 24.29 -4.57 -3.18
CA ARG A 47 23.68 -3.25 -3.01
C ARG A 47 23.81 -2.82 -1.57
N ASP A 48 24.33 -1.63 -1.38
CA ASP A 48 24.37 -0.99 -0.07
C ASP A 48 22.97 -0.89 0.54
N ILE A 49 22.87 -1.10 1.85
CA ILE A 49 21.62 -0.92 2.58
C ILE A 49 21.18 0.55 2.42
N PRO A 50 19.97 0.81 1.90
CA PRO A 50 19.52 2.18 1.72
C PRO A 50 19.41 2.90 3.07
N ALA A 51 19.90 4.13 3.11
CA ALA A 51 19.82 5.01 4.26
C ALA A 51 18.90 6.20 3.97
N VAL A 52 17.93 6.45 4.84
CA VAL A 52 16.92 7.51 4.68
C VAL A 52 16.94 8.45 5.87
N GLU A 53 17.00 9.74 5.56
CA GLU A 53 16.89 10.85 6.51
C GLU A 53 16.15 12.02 5.85
N ILE A 54 15.20 12.62 6.56
CA ILE A 54 14.53 13.83 6.09
C ILE A 54 15.35 15.04 6.47
N SER A 55 15.89 15.74 5.46
CA SER A 55 16.70 16.93 5.72
C SER A 55 15.87 18.05 6.39
N PRO A 56 16.49 18.89 7.25
CA PRO A 56 15.79 20.03 7.86
C PRO A 56 15.15 20.97 6.82
N ARG A 57 15.76 21.12 5.65
CA ARG A 57 15.22 21.92 4.55
C ARG A 57 13.95 21.30 3.97
N ARG A 58 13.93 19.97 3.76
CA ARG A 58 12.72 19.24 3.29
C ARG A 58 11.61 19.34 4.32
N LEU A 59 11.92 19.13 5.60
CA LEU A 59 10.93 19.23 6.69
C LEU A 59 10.32 20.63 6.77
N GLN A 60 11.14 21.69 6.68
CA GLN A 60 10.66 23.08 6.65
C GLN A 60 9.78 23.37 5.42
N ALA A 61 10.11 22.82 4.26
CA ALA A 61 9.29 22.97 3.05
C ALA A 61 7.95 22.24 3.20
N ALA A 62 7.97 21.00 3.68
CA ALA A 62 6.78 20.19 3.94
C ALA A 62 5.84 20.84 4.95
N SER A 63 6.37 21.39 6.05
CA SER A 63 5.55 22.07 7.09
C SER A 63 4.71 23.25 6.56
N ARG A 64 5.00 23.76 5.37
CA ARG A 64 4.18 24.80 4.72
C ARG A 64 2.99 24.24 3.94
N ILE A 65 3.00 22.94 3.63
CA ILE A 65 1.99 22.23 2.84
C ILE A 65 0.99 21.54 3.77
N TYR A 66 1.45 21.05 4.92
CA TYR A 66 0.59 20.44 5.93
C TYR A 66 -0.23 21.50 6.70
N PRO A 67 -1.36 21.12 7.32
CA PRO A 67 -2.11 22.03 8.18
C PRO A 67 -1.21 22.71 9.21
N PRO A 68 -1.42 24.01 9.53
CA PRO A 68 -0.51 24.78 10.38
C PRO A 68 -0.32 24.23 11.81
N ASP A 69 -1.28 23.46 12.29
CA ASP A 69 -1.28 22.80 13.59
C ASP A 69 -0.70 21.38 13.59
N SER A 70 -0.21 20.93 12.43
CA SER A 70 0.42 19.61 12.32
C SER A 70 1.71 19.56 13.12
N PRO A 71 1.87 18.63 14.08
CA PRO A 71 3.12 18.49 14.82
C PRO A 71 4.30 18.16 13.87
N ALA A 72 5.48 18.70 14.18
CA ALA A 72 6.65 18.52 13.32
C ALA A 72 7.05 17.04 13.18
N TYR A 73 6.90 16.24 14.24
CA TYR A 73 7.13 14.80 14.19
C TYR A 73 6.18 14.09 13.19
N TYR A 74 4.92 14.55 13.12
CA TYR A 74 3.95 13.98 12.17
C TYR A 74 4.32 14.31 10.73
N VAL A 75 4.78 15.54 10.49
CA VAL A 75 5.26 15.94 9.16
C VAL A 75 6.46 15.08 8.74
N GLU A 76 7.44 14.85 9.64
CA GLU A 76 8.59 13.97 9.36
C GLU A 76 8.14 12.54 9.08
N TYR A 77 7.24 11.99 9.91
CA TYR A 77 6.68 10.65 9.71
C TYR A 77 6.03 10.48 8.34
N MET A 78 5.28 11.49 7.89
CA MET A 78 4.63 11.46 6.58
C MET A 78 5.62 11.61 5.42
N GLU A 79 6.67 12.45 5.58
CA GLU A 79 7.72 12.63 4.59
C GLU A 79 8.66 11.42 4.46
N LEU A 80 8.81 10.65 5.53
CA LEU A 80 9.54 9.37 5.49
C LEU A 80 8.87 8.35 4.56
N CYS A 81 7.55 8.40 4.37
CA CYS A 81 6.84 7.45 3.54
C CYS A 81 7.31 7.46 2.08
N PRO A 82 7.24 8.57 1.32
CA PRO A 82 7.72 8.59 -0.06
C PRO A 82 9.24 8.42 -0.16
N ALA A 83 10.01 8.92 0.82
CA ALA A 83 11.46 8.78 0.82
C ALA A 83 11.91 7.31 1.00
N ILE A 84 11.30 6.59 1.94
CA ILE A 84 11.57 5.16 2.14
C ILE A 84 11.05 4.35 0.95
N SER A 85 9.87 4.68 0.43
CA SER A 85 9.33 4.03 -0.77
C SER A 85 10.29 4.15 -1.96
N SER A 86 10.84 5.35 -2.22
CA SER A 86 11.88 5.55 -3.23
C SER A 86 13.10 4.66 -2.98
N ALA A 87 13.57 4.60 -1.74
CA ALA A 87 14.74 3.82 -1.37
C ALA A 87 14.56 2.30 -1.60
N ILE A 88 13.34 1.77 -1.39
CA ILE A 88 13.03 0.36 -1.61
C ILE A 88 12.57 0.05 -3.05
N THR A 89 12.25 1.07 -3.86
CA THR A 89 11.76 0.86 -5.23
C THR A 89 12.79 0.13 -6.09
N VAL A 90 14.08 0.40 -5.92
CA VAL A 90 15.15 -0.28 -6.66
C VAL A 90 15.26 -1.80 -6.35
N PHE A 91 14.53 -2.26 -5.35
CA PHE A 91 14.40 -3.67 -4.98
C PHE A 91 13.05 -4.26 -5.38
N ASP A 92 12.33 -3.65 -6.31
CA ASP A 92 10.98 -4.04 -6.76
C ASP A 92 9.90 -3.96 -5.68
N ARG A 93 10.02 -2.99 -4.75
CA ARG A 93 9.06 -2.69 -3.68
C ARG A 93 8.62 -1.24 -3.76
N ILE A 94 7.34 -0.98 -3.58
CA ILE A 94 6.80 0.38 -3.59
C ILE A 94 5.63 0.52 -2.62
N VAL A 95 5.50 1.68 -1.99
CA VAL A 95 4.33 1.99 -1.16
C VAL A 95 3.18 2.43 -2.07
N PHE A 96 2.00 1.87 -1.81
CA PHE A 96 0.79 2.11 -2.58
C PHE A 96 -0.34 2.66 -1.69
N HIS A 97 -1.02 3.71 -2.11
CA HIS A 97 -2.10 4.32 -1.33
C HIS A 97 -3.42 3.54 -1.51
N ALA A 98 -3.66 2.62 -0.59
CA ALA A 98 -4.86 1.78 -0.59
C ALA A 98 -5.14 1.22 0.81
N VAL A 99 -6.39 0.84 1.06
CA VAL A 99 -6.69 -0.18 2.07
C VAL A 99 -6.46 -1.55 1.43
N SER A 100 -5.76 -2.43 2.12
CA SER A 100 -5.47 -3.79 1.65
C SER A 100 -5.94 -4.83 2.64
N PHE A 101 -6.57 -5.89 2.13
CA PHE A 101 -7.08 -7.00 2.95
C PHE A 101 -6.98 -8.32 2.18
N ILE A 102 -6.95 -9.43 2.91
CA ILE A 102 -7.01 -10.78 2.35
C ILE A 102 -8.46 -11.24 2.32
N TRP A 103 -8.88 -11.80 1.19
CA TRP A 103 -10.12 -12.55 1.02
C TRP A 103 -9.89 -13.66 -0.01
N LYS A 104 -10.29 -14.89 0.34
CA LYS A 104 -10.06 -16.09 -0.51
C LYS A 104 -8.59 -16.22 -0.94
N ASP A 105 -7.68 -16.15 0.05
CA ASP A 105 -6.22 -16.30 -0.10
C ASP A 105 -5.56 -15.31 -1.09
N ARG A 106 -6.25 -14.22 -1.41
CA ARG A 106 -5.74 -13.14 -2.26
C ARG A 106 -5.81 -11.79 -1.56
N ALA A 107 -4.83 -10.96 -1.84
CA ALA A 107 -4.85 -9.56 -1.42
C ALA A 107 -5.72 -8.74 -2.37
N TRP A 108 -6.58 -7.92 -1.81
CA TRP A 108 -7.41 -6.95 -2.54
C TRP A 108 -7.03 -5.55 -2.11
N LEU A 109 -6.84 -4.68 -3.10
CA LEU A 109 -6.51 -3.28 -2.88
C LEU A 109 -7.75 -2.42 -3.16
N ILE A 110 -8.20 -1.66 -2.17
CA ILE A 110 -9.22 -0.62 -2.36
C ILE A 110 -8.49 0.72 -2.42
N THR A 111 -8.49 1.35 -3.57
CA THR A 111 -7.79 2.62 -3.79
C THR A 111 -8.70 3.72 -4.29
N ALA A 112 -8.36 4.95 -3.95
CA ALA A 112 -9.03 6.19 -4.37
C ALA A 112 -8.25 7.39 -3.82
N PRO A 113 -8.53 8.62 -4.26
CA PRO A 113 -8.08 9.83 -3.59
C PRO A 113 -8.42 9.85 -2.10
N SER A 114 -7.69 10.63 -1.31
CA SER A 114 -7.98 10.77 0.12
C SER A 114 -9.41 11.26 0.35
N GLY A 115 -10.08 10.73 1.38
CA GLY A 115 -11.46 11.13 1.71
C GLY A 115 -12.57 10.49 0.87
N THR A 116 -12.27 9.67 -0.14
CA THR A 116 -13.28 9.02 -1.00
C THR A 116 -14.06 7.88 -0.31
N GLY A 117 -13.58 7.38 0.86
CA GLY A 117 -14.30 6.35 1.61
C GLY A 117 -13.69 4.94 1.55
N LYS A 118 -12.38 4.80 1.28
CA LYS A 118 -11.68 3.50 1.29
C LYS A 118 -11.88 2.72 2.59
N SER A 119 -11.57 3.35 3.73
CA SER A 119 -11.73 2.73 5.06
C SER A 119 -13.20 2.39 5.35
N THR A 120 -14.13 3.27 4.95
CA THR A 120 -15.57 3.02 5.07
C THR A 120 -15.97 1.77 4.30
N HIS A 121 -15.53 1.64 3.04
CA HIS A 121 -15.86 0.47 2.22
C HIS A 121 -15.26 -0.82 2.81
N TYR A 122 -14.03 -0.78 3.34
CA TYR A 122 -13.46 -1.90 4.08
C TYR A 122 -14.30 -2.27 5.33
N CYS A 123 -14.76 -1.27 6.10
CA CYS A 123 -15.62 -1.52 7.25
C CYS A 123 -16.95 -2.19 6.85
N LEU A 124 -17.51 -1.84 5.69
CA LEU A 124 -18.70 -2.51 5.14
C LEU A 124 -18.40 -3.99 4.77
N TRP A 125 -17.22 -4.26 4.20
CA TRP A 125 -16.76 -5.62 3.97
C TRP A 125 -16.61 -6.39 5.28
N LYS A 126 -16.00 -5.77 6.31
CA LYS A 126 -15.85 -6.38 7.64
C LYS A 126 -17.18 -6.69 8.31
N LEU A 127 -18.17 -5.83 8.11
CA LEU A 127 -19.53 -6.05 8.59
C LEU A 127 -20.24 -7.20 7.83
N LEU A 128 -20.01 -7.30 6.51
CA LEU A 128 -20.63 -8.29 5.64
C LEU A 128 -20.07 -9.72 5.86
N CYS A 129 -18.76 -9.83 6.07
CA CYS A 129 -18.05 -11.11 6.18
C CYS A 129 -16.90 -11.04 7.20
N PRO A 130 -17.22 -10.91 8.51
CA PRO A 130 -16.25 -10.63 9.56
C PRO A 130 -15.17 -11.70 9.70
N ASP A 131 -15.48 -12.95 9.43
CA ASP A 131 -14.59 -14.10 9.59
C ASP A 131 -13.86 -14.50 8.30
N GLU A 132 -14.24 -13.88 7.16
CA GLU A 132 -13.67 -14.23 5.85
C GLU A 132 -12.51 -13.29 5.43
N ILE A 133 -12.37 -12.12 6.06
CA ILE A 133 -11.39 -11.13 5.66
C ILE A 133 -10.40 -10.80 6.76
N GLN A 134 -9.16 -10.54 6.37
CA GLN A 134 -8.07 -10.13 7.26
C GLN A 134 -7.43 -8.86 6.71
N ILE A 135 -7.31 -7.83 7.54
CA ILE A 135 -6.62 -6.59 7.13
C ILE A 135 -5.13 -6.88 6.94
N ILE A 136 -4.54 -6.32 5.88
CA ILE A 136 -3.09 -6.22 5.72
C ILE A 136 -2.65 -4.84 6.19
N ASN A 137 -3.21 -3.76 5.58
CA ASN A 137 -2.87 -2.39 5.91
C ASN A 137 -4.03 -1.43 5.59
N GLY A 138 -4.31 -0.50 6.49
CA GLY A 138 -5.45 0.42 6.39
C GLY A 138 -5.25 1.65 5.50
N ASP A 139 -4.00 1.90 4.99
CA ASP A 139 -3.76 3.14 4.22
C ASP A 139 -2.64 3.04 3.18
N LYS A 140 -1.49 2.48 3.55
CA LYS A 140 -0.29 2.51 2.69
C LYS A 140 0.47 1.18 2.70
N PRO A 141 -0.11 0.08 2.15
CA PRO A 141 0.62 -1.18 2.00
C PRO A 141 1.84 -1.04 1.11
N ILE A 142 2.78 -1.97 1.27
CA ILE A 142 3.85 -2.20 0.30
C ILE A 142 3.37 -3.22 -0.72
N VAL A 143 3.53 -2.88 -2.00
CA VAL A 143 3.40 -3.78 -3.13
C VAL A 143 4.79 -4.18 -3.60
N TYR A 144 5.01 -5.45 -3.88
CA TYR A 144 6.30 -5.92 -4.36
C TYR A 144 6.19 -7.05 -5.38
N ILE A 145 7.25 -7.21 -6.18
CA ILE A 145 7.34 -8.29 -7.16
C ILE A 145 8.27 -9.36 -6.64
N GLU A 146 7.84 -10.60 -6.75
CA GLU A 146 8.66 -11.78 -6.49
C GLU A 146 8.26 -12.90 -7.44
N ASN A 147 9.25 -13.56 -8.05
CA ASN A 147 9.04 -14.64 -9.02
C ASN A 147 8.02 -14.28 -10.13
N ASP A 148 8.09 -13.06 -10.63
CA ASP A 148 7.18 -12.49 -11.64
C ASP A 148 5.73 -12.27 -11.17
N GLU A 149 5.45 -12.44 -9.89
CA GLU A 149 4.14 -12.25 -9.27
C GLU A 149 4.12 -11.03 -8.36
N VAL A 150 2.93 -10.44 -8.20
CA VAL A 150 2.72 -9.27 -7.34
C VAL A 150 2.18 -9.69 -5.99
N PHE A 151 2.83 -9.24 -4.93
CA PHE A 151 2.42 -9.45 -3.54
C PHE A 151 2.12 -8.14 -2.84
N VAL A 152 1.34 -8.21 -1.80
CA VAL A 152 0.96 -7.08 -0.94
C VAL A 152 1.28 -7.43 0.50
N THR A 153 1.96 -6.53 1.20
CA THR A 153 2.26 -6.67 2.63
C THR A 153 2.07 -5.35 3.36
N THR A 154 2.16 -5.37 4.68
CA THR A 154 1.96 -4.17 5.50
C THR A 154 3.16 -3.22 5.50
N SER A 155 2.93 -2.00 5.99
CA SER A 155 3.92 -0.96 6.21
C SER A 155 3.64 -0.21 7.51
N PRO A 156 4.56 0.62 8.02
CA PRO A 156 4.32 1.45 9.20
C PRO A 156 3.17 2.46 9.07
N TRP A 157 2.79 2.84 7.87
CA TRP A 157 1.76 3.87 7.61
C TRP A 157 0.37 3.24 7.45
N THR A 158 -0.36 3.14 8.54
CA THR A 158 -1.63 2.38 8.66
C THR A 158 -2.88 3.23 8.64
N GLY A 159 -2.73 4.55 8.47
CA GLY A 159 -3.83 5.50 8.50
C GLY A 159 -4.32 5.84 9.91
N LYS A 160 -5.41 6.61 9.98
CA LYS A 160 -5.95 7.12 11.26
C LYS A 160 -6.52 6.02 12.15
N GLU A 161 -7.07 4.99 11.55
CA GLU A 161 -7.66 3.85 12.24
C GLU A 161 -6.61 2.86 12.77
N ASN A 162 -5.35 3.06 12.44
CA ASN A 162 -4.20 2.22 12.82
C ASN A 162 -4.45 0.71 12.63
N MET A 163 -5.08 0.37 11.48
CA MET A 163 -5.42 -1.01 11.16
C MET A 163 -4.31 -1.66 10.36
N SER A 164 -3.62 -2.65 10.95
CA SER A 164 -2.66 -3.48 10.22
C SER A 164 -2.44 -4.83 10.88
N GLN A 165 -2.04 -5.80 10.06
CA GLN A 165 -1.53 -7.10 10.49
C GLN A 165 -0.32 -7.45 9.63
N HIS A 166 0.68 -8.13 10.21
CA HIS A 166 1.87 -8.59 9.48
C HIS A 166 1.53 -9.81 8.62
N LEU A 167 0.73 -9.55 7.58
CA LEU A 167 0.28 -10.53 6.61
C LEU A 167 0.82 -10.17 5.22
N THR A 168 0.93 -11.20 4.40
CA THR A 168 1.34 -11.09 3.00
C THR A 168 0.48 -12.01 2.16
N ALA A 169 0.01 -11.52 1.01
CA ALA A 169 -0.71 -12.34 0.05
C ALA A 169 -0.45 -11.87 -1.38
N LYS A 170 -0.60 -12.79 -2.33
CA LYS A 170 -0.56 -12.50 -3.76
C LYS A 170 -1.72 -11.58 -4.15
N LEU A 171 -1.46 -10.58 -4.96
CA LEU A 171 -2.49 -9.65 -5.45
C LEU A 171 -3.56 -10.41 -6.25
N GLY A 172 -4.82 -10.25 -5.86
CA GLY A 172 -6.00 -10.77 -6.56
C GLY A 172 -6.64 -9.75 -7.48
N GLY A 173 -6.56 -8.46 -7.12
CA GLY A 173 -7.08 -7.38 -7.92
C GLY A 173 -7.19 -6.05 -7.19
N ILE A 174 -7.60 -5.03 -7.93
CA ILE A 174 -7.66 -3.64 -7.48
C ILE A 174 -9.07 -3.10 -7.67
N ILE A 175 -9.63 -2.48 -6.64
CA ILE A 175 -10.91 -1.78 -6.66
C ILE A 175 -10.65 -0.29 -6.56
N VAL A 176 -10.94 0.45 -7.61
CA VAL A 176 -10.89 1.92 -7.61
C VAL A 176 -12.26 2.43 -7.20
N LEU A 177 -12.35 3.17 -6.08
CA LEU A 177 -13.58 3.75 -5.63
C LEU A 177 -13.84 5.12 -6.27
N GLU A 178 -15.11 5.35 -6.58
CA GLU A 178 -15.66 6.65 -6.97
C GLU A 178 -16.97 6.87 -6.20
N GLN A 179 -17.13 8.05 -5.60
CA GLN A 179 -18.40 8.42 -4.94
C GLN A 179 -19.49 8.65 -5.99
N SER A 180 -20.67 8.11 -5.76
CA SER A 180 -21.80 8.18 -6.69
C SER A 180 -23.12 8.03 -5.94
N ASP A 181 -24.21 8.44 -6.56
CA ASP A 181 -25.57 8.22 -6.07
C ASP A 181 -26.10 6.81 -6.42
N SER A 182 -25.35 6.03 -7.20
CA SER A 182 -25.66 4.64 -7.55
C SER A 182 -24.50 3.69 -7.21
N ASN A 183 -24.81 2.41 -7.06
CA ASN A 183 -23.83 1.34 -6.91
C ASN A 183 -23.67 0.62 -8.25
N GLU A 184 -22.51 0.79 -8.88
CA GLU A 184 -22.13 0.14 -10.13
C GLU A 184 -20.70 -0.34 -10.05
N ILE A 185 -20.40 -1.53 -10.59
CA ILE A 185 -19.04 -2.04 -10.70
C ILE A 185 -18.74 -2.44 -12.14
N THR A 186 -17.64 -1.95 -12.68
CA THR A 186 -17.22 -2.21 -14.06
C THR A 186 -15.75 -2.59 -14.09
N ARG A 187 -15.41 -3.65 -14.83
CA ARG A 187 -14.00 -3.99 -15.07
C ARG A 187 -13.40 -2.97 -16.02
N LEU A 188 -12.26 -2.38 -15.63
CA LEU A 188 -11.53 -1.44 -16.45
C LEU A 188 -10.57 -2.17 -17.39
N THR A 189 -10.35 -1.59 -18.56
CA THR A 189 -9.24 -1.96 -19.44
C THR A 189 -7.92 -1.46 -18.84
N VAL A 190 -6.79 -2.01 -19.33
CA VAL A 190 -5.46 -1.53 -18.93
C VAL A 190 -5.30 -0.04 -19.18
N HIS A 191 -5.78 0.44 -20.33
CA HIS A 191 -5.70 1.87 -20.69
C HIS A 191 -6.46 2.78 -19.70
N GLU A 192 -7.66 2.38 -19.26
CA GLU A 192 -8.48 3.13 -18.32
C GLU A 192 -7.94 3.10 -16.89
N SER A 193 -7.22 2.05 -16.52
CA SER A 193 -6.72 1.81 -15.16
C SER A 193 -5.29 2.29 -14.93
N ALA A 194 -4.45 2.38 -15.95
CA ALA A 194 -3.03 2.67 -15.83
C ALA A 194 -2.75 3.96 -15.03
N GLY A 195 -3.36 5.09 -15.42
CA GLY A 195 -3.20 6.36 -14.71
C GLY A 195 -3.75 6.33 -13.29
N LYS A 196 -4.89 5.63 -13.08
CA LYS A 196 -5.52 5.50 -11.75
C LYS A 196 -4.64 4.69 -10.78
N VAL A 197 -4.00 3.63 -11.26
CA VAL A 197 -3.09 2.80 -10.46
C VAL A 197 -1.78 3.54 -10.22
N PHE A 198 -1.13 4.07 -11.26
CA PHE A 198 0.16 4.74 -11.14
C PHE A 198 0.11 5.96 -10.21
N SER A 199 -0.98 6.73 -10.24
CA SER A 199 -1.16 7.90 -9.37
C SER A 199 -1.25 7.58 -7.87
N GLN A 200 -1.36 6.31 -7.49
CA GLN A 200 -1.42 5.88 -6.09
C GLN A 200 -0.06 5.41 -5.55
N PHE A 201 0.97 5.35 -6.37
CA PHE A 201 2.32 5.12 -5.88
C PHE A 201 2.82 6.33 -5.09
N LEU A 202 3.38 6.07 -3.92
CA LEU A 202 3.92 7.10 -3.04
C LEU A 202 5.44 6.98 -3.02
N PHE A 203 6.13 7.74 -3.85
CA PHE A 203 7.59 7.79 -3.93
C PHE A 203 8.05 9.14 -4.47
N ASP A 204 9.29 9.53 -4.16
CA ASP A 204 9.84 10.83 -4.55
C ASP A 204 10.24 10.91 -6.03
N CYS A 205 10.49 9.76 -6.67
CA CYS A 205 10.95 9.65 -8.06
C CYS A 205 12.22 10.48 -8.34
N ASN A 206 13.27 10.24 -7.55
CA ASN A 206 14.51 11.02 -7.63
C ASN A 206 15.42 10.60 -8.79
N THR A 207 15.24 9.39 -9.32
CA THR A 207 16.11 8.79 -10.35
C THR A 207 15.30 8.15 -11.47
N GLU A 208 15.92 8.05 -12.65
CA GLU A 208 15.36 7.34 -13.79
C GLU A 208 15.12 5.85 -13.47
N GLN A 209 15.99 5.26 -12.64
CA GLN A 209 15.85 3.86 -12.23
C GLN A 209 14.60 3.64 -11.37
N GLU A 210 14.33 4.53 -10.41
CA GLU A 210 13.09 4.49 -9.62
C GLU A 210 11.85 4.58 -10.51
N ALA A 211 11.85 5.52 -11.47
CA ALA A 211 10.74 5.67 -12.41
C ALA A 211 10.52 4.40 -13.27
N LYS A 212 11.60 3.82 -13.81
CA LYS A 212 11.54 2.57 -14.59
C LYS A 212 10.99 1.42 -13.76
N THR A 213 11.48 1.25 -12.54
CA THR A 213 11.01 0.17 -11.66
C THR A 213 9.55 0.36 -11.26
N ALA A 214 9.13 1.60 -10.93
CA ALA A 214 7.73 1.89 -10.65
C ALA A 214 6.82 1.58 -11.84
N CYS A 215 7.25 1.88 -13.07
CA CYS A 215 6.53 1.49 -14.29
C CYS A 215 6.43 -0.03 -14.44
N CYS A 216 7.51 -0.77 -14.19
CA CYS A 216 7.51 -2.23 -14.22
C CYS A 216 6.54 -2.82 -13.17
N ILE A 217 6.54 -2.28 -11.94
CA ILE A 217 5.59 -2.70 -10.90
C ILE A 217 4.15 -2.43 -11.35
N ALA A 218 3.87 -1.23 -11.88
CA ALA A 218 2.53 -0.90 -12.40
C ALA A 218 2.09 -1.84 -13.52
N GLU A 219 2.97 -2.14 -14.48
CA GLU A 219 2.69 -3.09 -15.56
C GLU A 219 2.33 -4.47 -15.02
N LYS A 220 3.04 -4.97 -14.00
CA LYS A 220 2.73 -6.24 -13.36
C LYS A 220 1.39 -6.20 -12.62
N MET A 221 1.13 -5.12 -11.86
CA MET A 221 -0.15 -4.94 -11.17
C MET A 221 -1.33 -4.91 -12.14
N LEU A 222 -1.15 -4.32 -13.33
CA LEU A 222 -2.18 -4.21 -14.37
C LEU A 222 -2.46 -5.53 -15.11
N LYS A 223 -1.68 -6.59 -14.87
CA LYS A 223 -2.02 -7.95 -15.29
C LYS A 223 -3.13 -8.55 -14.41
N THR A 224 -3.31 -8.03 -13.20
CA THR A 224 -4.48 -8.38 -12.37
C THR A 224 -5.67 -7.50 -12.74
N PRO A 225 -6.91 -7.96 -12.54
CA PRO A 225 -8.08 -7.16 -12.87
C PRO A 225 -8.19 -5.91 -12.00
N VAL A 226 -8.63 -4.84 -12.65
CA VAL A 226 -8.96 -3.57 -11.99
C VAL A 226 -10.44 -3.26 -12.23
N TRP A 227 -11.16 -2.95 -11.16
CA TRP A 227 -12.56 -2.54 -11.23
C TRP A 227 -12.73 -1.09 -10.79
N LEU A 228 -13.62 -0.40 -11.45
CA LEU A 228 -14.18 0.86 -10.96
C LEU A 228 -15.47 0.54 -10.21
N LEU A 229 -15.53 0.87 -8.94
CA LEU A 229 -16.71 0.79 -8.12
C LEU A 229 -17.23 2.20 -7.85
N LYS A 230 -18.28 2.61 -8.57
CA LYS A 230 -19.14 3.72 -8.18
C LYS A 230 -19.95 3.29 -6.98
N ASN A 231 -19.90 4.06 -5.89
CA ASN A 231 -20.47 3.58 -4.65
C ASN A 231 -21.10 4.69 -3.82
N ARG A 232 -22.26 4.40 -3.23
CA ARG A 232 -22.98 5.28 -2.31
C ARG A 232 -22.43 5.24 -0.88
N GLY A 233 -21.49 4.35 -0.59
CA GLY A 233 -20.97 4.16 0.75
C GLY A 233 -21.89 3.35 1.67
N ASP A 234 -22.72 2.46 1.11
CA ASP A 234 -23.65 1.60 1.83
C ASP A 234 -23.30 0.10 1.71
N ILE A 235 -24.00 -0.74 2.49
CA ILE A 235 -23.75 -2.19 2.53
C ILE A 235 -24.01 -2.86 1.17
N GLU A 236 -24.92 -2.30 0.35
CA GLU A 236 -25.22 -2.86 -0.97
C GLU A 236 -24.03 -2.69 -1.94
N SER A 237 -23.22 -1.64 -1.78
CA SER A 237 -21.98 -1.48 -2.54
C SER A 237 -20.97 -2.59 -2.22
N ALA A 238 -20.84 -2.97 -0.93
CA ALA A 238 -19.95 -4.05 -0.52
C ALA A 238 -20.46 -5.43 -1.01
N LYS A 239 -21.78 -5.67 -0.95
CA LYS A 239 -22.40 -6.88 -1.50
C LYS A 239 -22.17 -7.01 -3.00
N LEU A 240 -22.37 -5.92 -3.74
CA LEU A 240 -22.13 -5.86 -5.19
C LEU A 240 -20.66 -6.17 -5.49
N CYS A 241 -19.73 -5.50 -4.81
CA CYS A 241 -18.30 -5.72 -4.96
C CYS A 241 -17.94 -7.19 -4.69
N ARG A 242 -18.32 -7.73 -3.53
CA ARG A 242 -18.07 -9.13 -3.17
C ARG A 242 -18.60 -10.11 -4.20
N LYS A 243 -19.84 -9.92 -4.67
CA LYS A 243 -20.45 -10.78 -5.70
C LYS A 243 -19.65 -10.76 -7.00
N THR A 244 -19.22 -9.58 -7.45
CA THR A 244 -18.43 -9.42 -8.67
C THR A 244 -17.08 -10.11 -8.57
N LEU A 245 -16.38 -9.92 -7.44
CA LEU A 245 -15.08 -10.57 -7.21
C LEU A 245 -15.22 -12.08 -7.08
N GLN A 246 -16.31 -12.60 -6.48
CA GLN A 246 -16.57 -14.04 -6.40
C GLN A 246 -16.78 -14.63 -7.81
N ILE A 247 -17.58 -13.99 -8.65
CA ILE A 247 -17.80 -14.43 -10.05
C ILE A 247 -16.47 -14.49 -10.81
N TYR A 248 -15.57 -13.50 -10.59
CA TYR A 248 -14.25 -13.51 -11.18
C TYR A 248 -13.38 -14.68 -10.68
N LEU A 249 -13.35 -14.92 -9.37
CA LEU A 249 -12.60 -16.05 -8.78
C LEU A 249 -13.08 -17.41 -9.28
N ASP A 250 -14.37 -17.53 -9.57
CA ASP A 250 -14.99 -18.77 -10.07
C ASP A 250 -14.85 -18.92 -11.60
N SER A 251 -14.29 -17.92 -12.29
CA SER A 251 -14.13 -17.93 -13.74
C SER A 251 -12.86 -18.66 -14.20
N PRO A 252 -12.85 -19.24 -15.41
CA PRO A 252 -11.63 -19.82 -16.00
C PRO A 252 -10.48 -18.83 -16.17
N ASP A 253 -10.78 -17.54 -16.29
CA ASP A 253 -9.79 -16.45 -16.46
C ASP A 253 -8.92 -16.23 -15.21
N PHE A 254 -9.29 -16.82 -14.07
CA PHE A 254 -8.55 -16.70 -12.81
C PHE A 254 -7.42 -17.73 -12.68
N HIS A 255 -7.50 -18.85 -13.39
CA HIS A 255 -6.55 -19.97 -13.40
C HIS A 255 -5.66 -19.90 -14.64
#